data_306a4b362647adb76d333463a60287e2
#
_entry.id   306a4b362647adb76d333463a60287e2
#
_cell.length_a   1.000
_cell.length_b   1.000
_cell.length_c   1.000
_cell.angle_alpha   90.00
_cell.angle_beta   90.00
_cell.angle_gamma   90.00
#
_symmetry.space_group_name_H-M   'P 1'
#
loop_
_entity.id
_entity.type
_entity.pdbx_description
1 polymer ?
#
loop_
_entity_poly.entity_id
_entity_poly.type
_entity_poly.pdbx_seq_one_letter_code
_entity_poly.pdbx_strand_id
1 'polypeptide(L)'
;KASSNGQWGKPDYDPFTTAWANTNWYDEVYKSSSFSQEHNVSLNGGSDIVAYYASFNYLDQGGLLKAGDDGLHRYNVTAKINADLTQWLKFNYSTRFTRNDVWRPTSFNSSFYDQLGRATWPNMPVKDPNGYYTNNGWTNPVQNLVEGGKRNAQTDRLYQQASLVIEPIKNWITHVEFNYSIMNSSVKETSITTYNHDVEGNLIDTHGTSYLYQDQTKENYLNLNIYSEYSQSFNNAHNAKVMLGFQTEDMKQEVSSTKKYGVMMGGMPYFDVTTGLDGQGNPKATEAGGNGKRWKTAGFFGRLNYDYLGRYLAEINMRYDGSSRFRRGSRWQWSPSF
;
A
#
# COMPACT_ATOMS: atom_id res chain seq x y z
N LYS A 1 -39.11 -26.92 -17.83
CA LYS A 1 -39.77 -25.72 -18.32
C LYS A 1 -39.95 -24.86 -17.14
N ALA A 2 -39.29 -23.73 -17.10
CA ALA A 2 -39.81 -22.70 -16.27
C ALA A 2 -41.26 -22.65 -16.54
N SER A 3 -41.98 -22.49 -15.57
CA SER A 3 -43.37 -22.39 -15.77
C SER A 3 -43.57 -21.26 -16.78
N SER A 4 -44.40 -21.49 -17.73
CA SER A 4 -44.82 -20.47 -18.69
C SER A 4 -45.25 -19.17 -18.02
N ASN A 5 -45.24 -19.10 -16.75
CA ASN A 5 -45.69 -18.04 -15.93
C ASN A 5 -44.62 -17.54 -15.00
N GLY A 6 -43.44 -17.53 -15.54
CA GLY A 6 -42.40 -16.86 -14.90
C GLY A 6 -41.98 -17.53 -13.60
N GLN A 7 -41.33 -16.87 -12.75
CA GLN A 7 -40.89 -17.39 -11.54
C GLN A 7 -41.95 -18.25 -11.03
N TRP A 8 -42.03 -19.28 -11.82
CA TRP A 8 -42.96 -20.23 -11.40
C TRP A 8 -44.38 -19.69 -11.33
N GLY A 9 -44.76 -18.84 -12.28
CA GLY A 9 -46.13 -18.54 -12.44
C GLY A 9 -46.60 -17.10 -12.43
N LYS A 10 -45.70 -16.18 -12.37
CA LYS A 10 -46.07 -14.76 -12.47
C LYS A 10 -46.07 -14.34 -13.92
N PRO A 11 -47.17 -13.77 -14.45
CA PRO A 11 -47.32 -13.41 -15.87
C PRO A 11 -46.28 -12.34 -16.33
N ASP A 12 -45.87 -11.52 -15.43
CA ASP A 12 -44.95 -10.41 -15.61
C ASP A 12 -43.46 -10.77 -15.30
N TYR A 13 -43.19 -12.05 -15.07
CA TYR A 13 -41.87 -12.51 -14.75
C TYR A 13 -41.06 -12.80 -16.00
N ASP A 14 -39.98 -12.10 -16.18
CA ASP A 14 -39.08 -12.29 -17.28
C ASP A 14 -38.25 -13.57 -17.11
N PRO A 15 -38.43 -14.58 -17.98
CA PRO A 15 -37.70 -15.84 -17.88
C PRO A 15 -36.20 -15.71 -18.16
N PHE A 16 -35.75 -14.60 -18.76
CA PHE A 16 -34.31 -14.36 -19.02
C PHE A 16 -33.59 -13.79 -17.83
N THR A 17 -34.30 -13.25 -16.86
CA THR A 17 -33.66 -12.73 -15.62
C THR A 17 -33.41 -13.81 -14.59
N THR A 18 -34.06 -14.96 -14.64
CA THR A 18 -34.05 -15.91 -13.53
C THR A 18 -34.07 -17.40 -13.89
N ALA A 19 -34.06 -17.78 -15.14
CA ALA A 19 -34.10 -19.18 -15.48
C ALA A 19 -33.51 -19.46 -16.86
N TRP A 20 -32.96 -20.66 -17.08
CA TRP A 20 -32.53 -21.21 -18.36
C TRP A 20 -31.10 -21.07 -18.74
N ALA A 21 -30.25 -20.47 -17.92
CA ALA A 21 -28.82 -20.44 -18.11
C ALA A 21 -28.13 -21.65 -17.45
N ASN A 22 -26.88 -21.84 -17.83
CA ASN A 22 -25.92 -22.69 -17.13
C ASN A 22 -24.64 -21.88 -16.99
N THR A 23 -24.69 -20.83 -16.16
CA THR A 23 -23.64 -19.86 -15.99
C THR A 23 -22.63 -20.34 -14.96
N ASN A 24 -21.37 -20.46 -15.34
CA ASN A 24 -20.26 -20.53 -14.40
C ASN A 24 -19.80 -19.10 -14.06
N TRP A 25 -20.31 -18.54 -12.99
CA TRP A 25 -20.01 -17.18 -12.57
C TRP A 25 -18.53 -16.91 -12.33
N TYR A 26 -17.76 -17.93 -11.93
CA TYR A 26 -16.32 -17.78 -11.76
C TYR A 26 -15.61 -17.58 -13.11
N ASP A 27 -16.02 -18.29 -14.13
CA ASP A 27 -15.47 -18.13 -15.50
C ASP A 27 -15.92 -16.82 -16.15
N GLU A 28 -17.02 -16.23 -15.70
CA GLU A 28 -17.46 -14.91 -16.14
C GLU A 28 -16.69 -13.77 -15.44
N VAL A 29 -16.23 -14.02 -14.23
CA VAL A 29 -15.51 -13.03 -13.43
C VAL A 29 -14.00 -13.11 -13.62
N TYR A 30 -13.43 -14.31 -13.71
CA TYR A 30 -12.00 -14.51 -13.69
C TYR A 30 -11.42 -15.04 -15.01
N LYS A 31 -10.23 -14.61 -15.33
CA LYS A 31 -9.36 -15.21 -16.35
C LYS A 31 -8.69 -16.45 -15.78
N SER A 32 -8.38 -17.42 -16.62
CA SER A 32 -7.56 -18.59 -16.25
C SER A 32 -6.09 -18.25 -16.00
N SER A 33 -5.62 -17.16 -16.60
CA SER A 33 -4.24 -16.68 -16.47
C SER A 33 -4.14 -15.19 -16.70
N SER A 34 -3.10 -14.57 -16.17
CA SER A 34 -2.77 -13.17 -16.41
C SER A 34 -1.30 -13.04 -16.77
N PHE A 35 -1.01 -12.05 -17.60
CA PHE A 35 0.37 -11.73 -18.00
C PHE A 35 0.99 -10.77 -17.00
N SER A 36 2.27 -11.02 -16.70
CA SER A 36 3.10 -10.12 -15.89
C SER A 36 4.47 -10.01 -16.53
N GLN A 37 5.02 -8.82 -16.58
CA GLN A 37 6.35 -8.55 -17.09
C GLN A 37 7.14 -7.67 -16.13
N GLU A 38 8.43 -7.95 -15.99
CA GLU A 38 9.33 -7.17 -15.17
C GLU A 38 10.62 -6.88 -15.95
N HIS A 39 11.01 -5.60 -15.95
CA HIS A 39 12.20 -5.12 -16.60
C HIS A 39 13.13 -4.47 -15.59
N ASN A 40 14.39 -4.88 -15.61
CA ASN A 40 15.41 -4.33 -14.71
C ASN A 40 16.63 -3.92 -15.52
N VAL A 41 17.06 -2.68 -15.32
CA VAL A 41 18.31 -2.15 -15.86
C VAL A 41 19.13 -1.60 -14.73
N SER A 42 20.41 -1.95 -14.69
CA SER A 42 21.33 -1.43 -13.67
C SER A 42 22.66 -1.04 -14.27
N LEU A 43 23.27 -0.05 -13.67
CA LEU A 43 24.59 0.46 -13.98
C LEU A 43 25.40 0.54 -12.69
N ASN A 44 26.63 0.05 -12.72
CA ASN A 44 27.57 0.20 -11.62
C ASN A 44 28.96 0.52 -12.17
N GLY A 45 29.72 1.23 -11.38
CA GLY A 45 31.09 1.59 -11.73
C GLY A 45 31.77 2.30 -10.58
N GLY A 46 32.99 2.70 -10.79
CA GLY A 46 33.73 3.42 -9.76
C GLY A 46 35.23 3.53 -10.06
N SER A 47 35.90 4.09 -9.09
CA SER A 47 37.36 4.16 -8.98
C SER A 47 37.78 3.68 -7.58
N ASP A 48 39.05 3.78 -7.26
CA ASP A 48 39.55 3.46 -5.91
C ASP A 48 38.96 4.34 -4.80
N ILE A 49 38.39 5.50 -5.15
CA ILE A 49 37.84 6.49 -4.21
C ILE A 49 36.30 6.46 -4.17
N VAL A 50 35.64 6.23 -5.31
CA VAL A 50 34.20 6.32 -5.43
C VAL A 50 33.64 5.11 -6.14
N ALA A 51 32.62 4.48 -5.55
CA ALA A 51 31.81 3.46 -6.19
C ALA A 51 30.37 3.96 -6.29
N TYR A 52 29.73 3.71 -7.44
CA TYR A 52 28.34 4.07 -7.65
C TYR A 52 27.53 2.92 -8.23
N TYR A 53 26.24 2.94 -7.94
CA TYR A 53 25.26 2.03 -8.47
C TYR A 53 23.96 2.80 -8.76
N ALA A 54 23.36 2.55 -9.92
CA ALA A 54 22.02 3.03 -10.25
C ALA A 54 21.21 1.88 -10.85
N SER A 55 19.93 1.82 -10.55
CA SER A 55 19.02 0.86 -11.17
C SER A 55 17.63 1.45 -11.38
N PHE A 56 16.99 0.98 -12.42
CA PHE A 56 15.58 1.19 -12.71
C PHE A 56 14.91 -0.19 -12.85
N ASN A 57 13.78 -0.37 -12.18
CA ASN A 57 12.96 -1.56 -12.29
C ASN A 57 11.51 -1.14 -12.57
N TYR A 58 10.90 -1.77 -13.55
CA TYR A 58 9.50 -1.63 -13.92
C TYR A 58 8.82 -2.98 -13.88
N LEU A 59 7.70 -3.07 -13.14
CA LEU A 59 6.80 -4.21 -13.11
C LEU A 59 5.44 -3.77 -13.65
N ASP A 60 4.91 -4.54 -14.60
CA ASP A 60 3.54 -4.48 -15.05
C ASP A 60 2.89 -5.82 -14.76
N GLN A 61 1.89 -5.82 -13.89
CA GLN A 61 1.18 -7.02 -13.46
C GLN A 61 -0.32 -6.84 -13.71
N GLY A 62 -0.83 -7.53 -14.71
CA GLY A 62 -2.26 -7.59 -14.97
C GLY A 62 -2.97 -8.39 -13.88
N GLY A 63 -4.19 -8.00 -13.57
CA GLY A 63 -5.04 -8.73 -12.64
C GLY A 63 -5.74 -9.93 -13.28
N LEU A 64 -6.46 -10.69 -12.46
CA LEU A 64 -7.17 -11.88 -12.87
C LEU A 64 -8.63 -11.63 -13.24
N LEU A 65 -9.14 -10.39 -13.16
CA LEU A 65 -10.51 -10.10 -13.56
C LEU A 65 -10.68 -10.16 -15.08
N LYS A 66 -11.63 -10.94 -15.53
CA LYS A 66 -12.14 -10.99 -16.92
C LYS A 66 -13.14 -9.85 -17.14
N ALA A 67 -14.02 -9.67 -16.15
CA ALA A 67 -14.98 -8.59 -16.08
C ALA A 67 -14.39 -7.43 -15.27
N GLY A 68 -14.38 -6.23 -15.83
CA GLY A 68 -13.69 -5.10 -15.26
C GLY A 68 -12.20 -5.09 -15.60
N ASP A 69 -11.45 -4.26 -14.92
CA ASP A 69 -10.01 -4.07 -15.16
C ASP A 69 -9.30 -3.89 -13.83
N ASP A 70 -8.28 -4.71 -13.58
CA ASP A 70 -7.45 -4.64 -12.39
C ASP A 70 -5.97 -4.90 -12.71
N GLY A 71 -5.10 -4.28 -11.96
CA GLY A 71 -3.67 -4.46 -12.16
C GLY A 71 -2.81 -3.60 -11.25
N LEU A 72 -1.51 -3.73 -11.46
CA LEU A 72 -0.46 -3.03 -10.73
C LEU A 72 0.66 -2.63 -11.69
N HIS A 73 1.04 -1.34 -11.67
CA HIS A 73 2.35 -0.90 -12.14
C HIS A 73 3.23 -0.53 -10.95
N ARG A 74 4.47 -0.97 -10.99
CA ARG A 74 5.48 -0.58 -10.00
C ARG A 74 6.74 -0.07 -10.69
N TYR A 75 7.17 1.09 -10.22
CA TYR A 75 8.43 1.73 -10.65
C TYR A 75 9.36 1.83 -9.46
N ASN A 76 10.59 1.33 -9.59
CA ASN A 76 11.63 1.50 -8.60
C ASN A 76 12.84 2.16 -9.24
N VAL A 77 13.32 3.23 -8.60
CA VAL A 77 14.63 3.85 -8.94
C VAL A 77 15.51 3.76 -7.70
N THR A 78 16.71 3.25 -7.87
CA THR A 78 17.72 3.20 -6.79
C THR A 78 19.01 3.83 -7.28
N ALA A 79 19.60 4.69 -6.45
CA ALA A 79 20.94 5.19 -6.65
C ALA A 79 21.74 5.07 -5.34
N LYS A 80 23.02 4.66 -5.44
CA LYS A 80 23.95 4.54 -4.33
C LYS A 80 25.30 5.11 -4.71
N ILE A 81 25.92 5.77 -3.77
CA ILE A 81 27.29 6.27 -3.87
C ILE A 81 28.01 5.91 -2.57
N ASN A 82 29.18 5.30 -2.70
CA ASN A 82 30.11 5.08 -1.61
C ASN A 82 31.40 5.80 -1.97
N ALA A 83 31.92 6.63 -1.08
CA ALA A 83 33.10 7.43 -1.32
C ALA A 83 34.07 7.38 -0.12
N ASP A 84 35.30 7.04 -0.36
CA ASP A 84 36.40 7.16 0.58
C ASP A 84 37.00 8.56 0.46
N LEU A 85 36.39 9.54 1.18
CA LEU A 85 36.78 10.97 1.09
C LEU A 85 38.20 11.23 1.55
N THR A 86 38.61 10.51 2.57
CA THR A 86 39.98 10.48 3.10
C THR A 86 40.28 9.09 3.65
N GLN A 87 41.49 8.85 4.12
CA GLN A 87 41.88 7.58 4.78
C GLN A 87 41.09 7.30 6.08
N TRP A 88 40.49 8.33 6.67
CA TRP A 88 39.80 8.25 7.96
C TRP A 88 38.30 8.60 7.84
N LEU A 89 37.79 8.99 6.64
CA LEU A 89 36.42 9.43 6.44
C LEU A 89 35.82 8.78 5.20
N LYS A 90 34.77 7.97 5.41
CA LYS A 90 33.97 7.38 4.35
C LYS A 90 32.57 7.97 4.37
N PHE A 91 32.02 8.22 3.20
CA PHE A 91 30.65 8.68 3.00
C PHE A 91 29.87 7.68 2.17
N ASN A 92 28.68 7.30 2.63
CA ASN A 92 27.78 6.46 1.86
C ASN A 92 26.43 7.18 1.74
N TYR A 93 25.88 7.17 0.55
CA TYR A 93 24.55 7.69 0.28
C TYR A 93 23.76 6.71 -0.55
N SER A 94 22.48 6.53 -0.20
CA SER A 94 21.54 5.70 -0.93
C SER A 94 20.18 6.40 -1.01
N THR A 95 19.63 6.44 -2.19
CA THR A 95 18.25 6.89 -2.40
C THR A 95 17.46 5.81 -3.14
N ARG A 96 16.20 5.62 -2.75
CA ARG A 96 15.26 4.74 -3.43
C ARG A 96 13.91 5.44 -3.55
N PHE A 97 13.42 5.52 -4.76
CA PHE A 97 12.05 5.94 -5.05
C PHE A 97 11.27 4.72 -5.52
N THR A 98 10.06 4.54 -4.97
CA THR A 98 9.12 3.51 -5.40
C THR A 98 7.76 4.17 -5.64
N ARG A 99 7.18 3.93 -6.82
CA ARG A 99 5.79 4.23 -7.14
C ARG A 99 5.04 2.92 -7.37
N ASN A 100 3.90 2.78 -6.72
CA ASN A 100 2.92 1.74 -7.00
C ASN A 100 1.63 2.40 -7.46
N ASP A 101 1.17 2.05 -8.65
CA ASP A 101 -0.13 2.42 -9.19
C ASP A 101 -0.98 1.15 -9.24
N VAL A 102 -2.05 1.11 -8.46
CA VAL A 102 -2.96 -0.03 -8.35
C VAL A 102 -4.34 0.42 -8.75
N TRP A 103 -4.98 -0.31 -9.65
CA TRP A 103 -6.36 -0.05 -10.05
C TRP A 103 -7.19 -1.32 -9.97
N ARG A 104 -8.48 -1.12 -9.68
CA ARG A 104 -9.47 -2.20 -9.64
C ARG A 104 -10.89 -1.64 -9.68
N PRO A 105 -11.91 -2.44 -10.01
CA PRO A 105 -13.29 -2.06 -9.77
C PRO A 105 -13.56 -1.76 -8.30
N THR A 106 -14.37 -0.76 -8.00
CA THR A 106 -14.75 -0.40 -6.63
C THR A 106 -15.45 -1.53 -5.91
N SER A 107 -16.30 -2.27 -6.64
CA SER A 107 -17.03 -3.43 -6.12
C SER A 107 -16.14 -4.63 -5.79
N PHE A 108 -14.90 -4.68 -6.29
CA PHE A 108 -13.96 -5.78 -6.03
C PHE A 108 -13.35 -5.65 -4.63
N ASN A 109 -14.10 -6.07 -3.62
CA ASN A 109 -13.79 -5.99 -2.20
C ASN A 109 -14.24 -7.29 -1.48
N SER A 110 -14.16 -7.32 -0.15
CA SER A 110 -14.56 -8.51 0.63
C SER A 110 -16.01 -8.92 0.42
N SER A 111 -16.93 -7.96 0.26
CA SER A 111 -18.34 -8.24 0.01
C SER A 111 -18.57 -8.86 -1.37
N PHE A 112 -17.72 -8.58 -2.34
CA PHE A 112 -17.78 -9.17 -3.67
C PHE A 112 -17.62 -10.70 -3.64
N TYR A 113 -16.67 -11.19 -2.86
CA TYR A 113 -16.47 -12.65 -2.73
C TYR A 113 -17.66 -13.34 -2.09
N ASP A 114 -18.27 -12.67 -1.12
CA ASP A 114 -19.49 -13.15 -0.49
C ASP A 114 -20.67 -13.19 -1.47
N GLN A 115 -20.84 -12.15 -2.27
CA GLN A 115 -21.85 -12.09 -3.33
C GLN A 115 -21.63 -13.18 -4.39
N LEU A 116 -20.41 -13.31 -4.89
CA LEU A 116 -20.07 -14.30 -5.91
C LEU A 116 -20.30 -15.75 -5.42
N GLY A 117 -20.04 -16.03 -4.14
CA GLY A 117 -20.19 -17.38 -3.57
C GLY A 117 -21.60 -17.73 -3.16
N ARG A 118 -22.45 -16.75 -2.78
CA ARG A 118 -23.77 -17.00 -2.19
C ARG A 118 -24.95 -16.47 -2.99
N ALA A 119 -24.75 -15.43 -3.78
CA ALA A 119 -25.84 -14.71 -4.45
C ALA A 119 -25.90 -14.96 -5.96
N THR A 120 -25.06 -15.83 -6.51
CA THR A 120 -25.05 -16.18 -7.92
C THR A 120 -25.54 -17.61 -8.12
N TRP A 121 -26.58 -17.77 -8.92
CA TRP A 121 -27.13 -19.08 -9.22
C TRP A 121 -26.82 -19.48 -10.65
N PRO A 122 -26.43 -20.73 -10.92
CA PRO A 122 -26.04 -21.17 -12.27
C PRO A 122 -27.14 -21.03 -13.33
N ASN A 123 -28.42 -21.09 -12.95
CA ASN A 123 -29.54 -20.93 -13.85
C ASN A 123 -29.83 -19.49 -14.29
N MET A 124 -29.05 -18.53 -13.80
CA MET A 124 -29.16 -17.11 -14.14
C MET A 124 -28.15 -16.72 -15.19
N PRO A 125 -28.56 -16.12 -16.31
CA PRO A 125 -27.62 -15.57 -17.28
C PRO A 125 -27.00 -14.27 -16.79
N VAL A 126 -25.80 -13.95 -17.27
CA VAL A 126 -25.15 -12.65 -16.98
C VAL A 126 -25.91 -11.51 -17.65
N LYS A 127 -26.33 -11.74 -18.90
CA LYS A 127 -27.10 -10.79 -19.71
C LYS A 127 -28.28 -11.50 -20.35
N ASP A 128 -29.34 -10.74 -20.63
CA ASP A 128 -30.47 -11.17 -21.43
C ASP A 128 -30.11 -11.21 -22.94
N PRO A 129 -31.00 -11.71 -23.82
CA PRO A 129 -30.76 -11.73 -25.26
C PRO A 129 -30.62 -10.35 -25.92
N ASN A 130 -31.09 -9.28 -25.28
CA ASN A 130 -30.98 -7.90 -25.77
C ASN A 130 -29.72 -7.20 -25.24
N GLY A 131 -28.95 -7.88 -24.39
CA GLY A 131 -27.68 -7.39 -23.87
C GLY A 131 -27.77 -6.63 -22.55
N TYR A 132 -28.91 -6.54 -21.92
CA TYR A 132 -29.06 -5.97 -20.59
C TYR A 132 -28.56 -6.93 -19.52
N TYR A 133 -27.95 -6.39 -18.47
CA TYR A 133 -27.56 -7.18 -17.31
C TYR A 133 -28.77 -7.65 -16.53
N THR A 134 -28.82 -8.93 -16.21
CA THR A 134 -29.94 -9.52 -15.47
C THR A 134 -29.87 -9.12 -13.99
N ASN A 135 -31.06 -8.94 -13.42
CA ASN A 135 -31.21 -8.79 -11.97
C ASN A 135 -31.48 -10.16 -11.35
N ASN A 136 -30.56 -10.64 -10.54
CA ASN A 136 -30.69 -11.93 -9.85
C ASN A 136 -31.23 -11.81 -8.43
N GLY A 137 -31.96 -10.73 -8.15
CA GLY A 137 -32.55 -10.46 -6.85
C GLY A 137 -31.63 -9.82 -5.82
N TRP A 138 -30.33 -9.73 -6.12
CA TRP A 138 -29.34 -9.00 -5.30
C TRP A 138 -28.61 -7.98 -6.13
N THR A 139 -27.60 -8.40 -6.84
CA THR A 139 -26.86 -7.60 -7.80
C THR A 139 -26.19 -8.53 -8.81
N ASN A 140 -25.99 -8.07 -10.01
CA ASN A 140 -25.18 -8.78 -10.98
C ASN A 140 -23.68 -8.47 -10.71
N PRO A 141 -22.86 -9.45 -10.24
CA PRO A 141 -21.48 -9.18 -9.89
C PRO A 141 -20.64 -8.75 -11.10
N VAL A 142 -20.93 -9.26 -12.29
CA VAL A 142 -20.25 -8.89 -13.53
C VAL A 142 -20.54 -7.43 -13.88
N GLN A 143 -21.83 -7.02 -13.81
CA GLN A 143 -22.23 -5.64 -14.01
C GLN A 143 -21.52 -4.69 -13.03
N ASN A 144 -21.49 -5.04 -11.76
CA ASN A 144 -20.83 -4.23 -10.73
C ASN A 144 -19.32 -4.06 -10.98
N LEU A 145 -18.64 -5.10 -11.50
CA LEU A 145 -17.24 -4.99 -11.88
C LEU A 145 -17.00 -4.07 -13.07
N VAL A 146 -17.92 -4.07 -14.05
CA VAL A 146 -17.77 -3.32 -15.31
C VAL A 146 -18.27 -1.88 -15.14
N GLU A 147 -19.45 -1.69 -14.52
CA GLU A 147 -20.16 -0.41 -14.46
C GLU A 147 -20.12 0.27 -13.10
N GLY A 148 -19.83 -0.47 -12.01
CA GLY A 148 -19.93 0.01 -10.62
C GLY A 148 -18.86 1.01 -10.17
N GLY A 149 -17.97 1.41 -11.07
CA GLY A 149 -16.93 2.40 -10.80
C GLY A 149 -15.54 1.81 -10.57
N LYS A 150 -14.57 2.69 -10.36
CA LYS A 150 -13.14 2.33 -10.26
C LYS A 150 -12.49 2.92 -9.02
N ARG A 151 -11.55 2.16 -8.47
CA ARG A 151 -10.64 2.59 -7.41
C ARG A 151 -9.20 2.59 -7.93
N ASN A 152 -8.59 3.75 -7.93
CA ASN A 152 -7.18 3.94 -8.25
C ASN A 152 -6.43 4.35 -6.97
N ALA A 153 -5.34 3.68 -6.69
CA ALA A 153 -4.47 3.97 -5.55
C ALA A 153 -3.04 4.14 -6.04
N GLN A 154 -2.47 5.32 -5.83
CA GLN A 154 -1.07 5.59 -6.09
C GLN A 154 -0.34 5.78 -4.77
N THR A 155 0.79 5.11 -4.62
CA THR A 155 1.67 5.28 -3.46
C THR A 155 3.08 5.56 -3.91
N ASP A 156 3.58 6.74 -3.56
CA ASP A 156 4.95 7.18 -3.77
C ASP A 156 5.72 7.10 -2.46
N ARG A 157 6.87 6.45 -2.49
CA ARG A 157 7.79 6.40 -1.35
C ARG A 157 9.19 6.79 -1.79
N LEU A 158 9.73 7.82 -1.18
CA LEU A 158 11.13 8.19 -1.26
C LEU A 158 11.82 7.81 0.03
N TYR A 159 12.87 7.03 -0.07
CA TYR A 159 13.73 6.64 1.04
C TYR A 159 15.14 7.14 0.76
N GLN A 160 15.73 7.85 1.73
CA GLN A 160 17.07 8.40 1.66
C GLN A 160 17.87 7.97 2.88
N GLN A 161 19.08 7.53 2.65
CA GLN A 161 20.03 7.16 3.70
C GLN A 161 21.36 7.82 3.40
N ALA A 162 21.92 8.51 4.39
CA ALA A 162 23.28 9.03 4.35
C ALA A 162 24.02 8.49 5.57
N SER A 163 25.26 8.07 5.39
CA SER A 163 26.12 7.66 6.51
C SER A 163 27.54 8.15 6.35
N LEU A 164 28.13 8.52 7.49
CA LEU A 164 29.55 8.80 7.64
C LEU A 164 30.16 7.73 8.54
N VAL A 165 31.31 7.21 8.11
CA VAL A 165 32.20 6.36 8.93
C VAL A 165 33.48 7.12 9.14
N ILE A 166 33.79 7.42 10.39
CA ILE A 166 34.88 8.31 10.80
C ILE A 166 35.85 7.52 11.69
N GLU A 167 37.09 7.30 11.22
CA GLU A 167 38.15 6.60 11.95
C GLU A 167 39.37 7.53 12.10
N PRO A 168 39.32 8.55 12.98
CA PRO A 168 40.38 9.55 13.11
C PRO A 168 41.65 8.97 13.75
N ILE A 169 41.49 7.91 14.54
CA ILE A 169 42.56 7.15 15.19
C ILE A 169 42.24 5.68 14.96
N LYS A 170 43.26 4.89 14.69
CA LYS A 170 43.14 3.45 14.47
C LYS A 170 42.32 2.77 15.58
N ASN A 171 41.36 1.94 15.17
CA ASN A 171 40.43 1.21 16.04
C ASN A 171 39.36 2.07 16.76
N TRP A 172 39.31 3.37 16.52
CA TRP A 172 38.21 4.23 17.00
C TRP A 172 37.34 4.64 15.84
N ILE A 173 36.17 4.00 15.72
CA ILE A 173 35.23 4.20 14.60
C ILE A 173 33.95 4.85 15.12
N THR A 174 33.57 5.94 14.49
CA THR A 174 32.30 6.61 14.75
C THR A 174 31.40 6.53 13.50
N HIS A 175 30.16 6.11 13.70
CA HIS A 175 29.15 6.05 12.67
C HIS A 175 28.11 7.14 12.92
N VAL A 176 27.77 7.88 11.86
CA VAL A 176 26.63 8.81 11.83
C VAL A 176 25.72 8.37 10.70
N GLU A 177 24.53 7.93 11.03
CA GLU A 177 23.57 7.40 10.06
C GLU A 177 22.29 8.22 10.11
N PHE A 178 21.88 8.72 8.97
CA PHE A 178 20.67 9.50 8.77
C PHE A 178 19.77 8.78 7.77
N ASN A 179 18.56 8.48 8.19
CA ASN A 179 17.54 7.86 7.35
C ASN A 179 16.31 8.76 7.31
N TYR A 180 15.82 9.04 6.11
CA TYR A 180 14.62 9.84 5.90
C TYR A 180 13.72 9.18 4.87
N SER A 181 12.44 9.02 5.22
CA SER A 181 11.43 8.46 4.32
C SER A 181 10.23 9.38 4.23
N ILE A 182 9.79 9.64 3.00
CA ILE A 182 8.51 10.30 2.69
C ILE A 182 7.64 9.27 1.98
N MET A 183 6.40 9.12 2.44
CA MET A 183 5.36 8.38 1.73
C MET A 183 4.19 9.31 1.46
N ASN A 184 3.74 9.36 0.21
CA ASN A 184 2.49 9.98 -0.20
C ASN A 184 1.62 8.90 -0.83
N SER A 185 0.44 8.68 -0.28
CA SER A 185 -0.56 7.77 -0.84
C SER A 185 -1.81 8.55 -1.19
N SER A 186 -2.28 8.39 -2.41
CA SER A 186 -3.51 8.99 -2.92
C SER A 186 -4.43 7.89 -3.39
N VAL A 187 -5.63 7.86 -2.88
CA VAL A 187 -6.69 6.97 -3.34
C VAL A 187 -7.80 7.81 -3.94
N LYS A 188 -8.23 7.43 -5.13
CA LYS A 188 -9.40 7.99 -5.80
C LYS A 188 -10.34 6.85 -6.15
N GLU A 189 -11.55 6.91 -5.62
CA GLU A 189 -12.57 5.88 -5.78
C GLU A 189 -13.87 6.50 -6.25
N THR A 190 -14.40 5.96 -7.33
CA THR A 190 -15.76 6.26 -7.80
C THR A 190 -16.65 5.05 -7.55
N SER A 191 -17.82 5.28 -7.01
CA SER A 191 -18.92 4.33 -7.06
C SER A 191 -19.97 4.88 -8.02
N ILE A 192 -20.46 4.03 -8.89
CA ILE A 192 -21.49 4.39 -9.87
C ILE A 192 -22.71 3.50 -9.62
N THR A 193 -23.88 4.10 -9.60
CA THR A 193 -25.14 3.36 -9.54
C THR A 193 -25.30 2.52 -10.80
N THR A 194 -25.60 1.25 -10.65
CA THR A 194 -25.90 0.34 -11.76
C THR A 194 -27.41 0.21 -11.94
N TYR A 195 -27.83 0.00 -13.19
CA TYR A 195 -29.23 -0.01 -13.58
C TYR A 195 -29.57 -1.34 -14.25
N ASN A 196 -30.58 -2.03 -13.74
CA ASN A 196 -31.07 -3.25 -14.33
C ASN A 196 -32.36 -2.99 -15.11
N HIS A 197 -32.49 -3.65 -16.25
CA HIS A 197 -33.61 -3.48 -17.16
C HIS A 197 -34.26 -4.83 -17.41
N ASP A 198 -35.57 -4.80 -17.78
CA ASP A 198 -36.24 -5.94 -18.35
C ASP A 198 -35.84 -6.15 -19.83
N VAL A 199 -36.39 -7.18 -20.46
CA VAL A 199 -36.13 -7.49 -21.88
C VAL A 199 -36.61 -6.42 -22.84
N GLU A 200 -37.60 -5.62 -22.47
CA GLU A 200 -38.12 -4.49 -23.25
C GLU A 200 -37.28 -3.22 -23.06
N GLY A 201 -36.32 -3.22 -22.11
CA GLY A 201 -35.47 -2.09 -21.80
C GLY A 201 -36.04 -1.12 -20.75
N ASN A 202 -37.12 -1.50 -20.05
CA ASN A 202 -37.63 -0.70 -18.95
C ASN A 202 -36.75 -0.89 -17.69
N LEU A 203 -36.52 0.19 -16.97
CA LEU A 203 -35.81 0.16 -15.72
C LEU A 203 -36.61 -0.59 -14.66
N ILE A 204 -36.03 -1.67 -14.09
CA ILE A 204 -36.68 -2.48 -13.05
C ILE A 204 -36.03 -2.34 -11.68
N ASP A 205 -34.75 -2.04 -11.64
CA ASP A 205 -34.04 -1.89 -10.37
C ASP A 205 -32.74 -1.06 -10.50
N THR A 206 -32.26 -0.54 -9.37
CA THR A 206 -31.01 0.22 -9.27
C THR A 206 -30.20 -0.23 -8.08
N HIS A 207 -28.90 -0.40 -8.27
CA HIS A 207 -28.00 -0.85 -7.21
C HIS A 207 -26.85 0.14 -6.98
N GLY A 208 -26.48 0.27 -5.70
CA GLY A 208 -25.38 1.11 -5.25
C GLY A 208 -25.76 2.59 -5.10
N THR A 209 -24.85 3.33 -4.56
CA THR A 209 -24.96 4.80 -4.41
C THR A 209 -23.78 5.43 -5.12
N SER A 210 -24.08 6.38 -6.01
CA SER A 210 -23.02 7.10 -6.74
C SER A 210 -22.28 8.05 -5.82
N TYR A 211 -20.95 7.94 -5.75
CA TYR A 211 -20.08 8.85 -5.00
C TYR A 211 -18.67 8.93 -5.59
N LEU A 212 -18.01 10.03 -5.32
CA LEU A 212 -16.58 10.20 -5.44
C LEU A 212 -15.95 10.27 -4.04
N TYR A 213 -14.96 9.43 -3.80
CA TYR A 213 -14.15 9.43 -2.59
C TYR A 213 -12.68 9.67 -2.94
N GLN A 214 -12.04 10.55 -2.18
CA GLN A 214 -10.59 10.74 -2.23
C GLN A 214 -10.01 10.63 -0.81
N ASP A 215 -8.86 9.96 -0.72
CA ASP A 215 -8.05 9.86 0.49
C ASP A 215 -6.61 10.24 0.16
N GLN A 216 -6.02 11.05 1.03
CA GLN A 216 -4.63 11.47 0.94
C GLN A 216 -3.94 11.13 2.26
N THR A 217 -2.92 10.31 2.20
CA THR A 217 -2.05 10.01 3.35
C THR A 217 -0.65 10.49 3.08
N LYS A 218 -0.12 11.31 3.98
CA LYS A 218 1.27 11.75 3.97
C LYS A 218 1.98 11.27 5.23
N GLU A 219 3.10 10.59 5.07
CA GLU A 219 3.94 10.13 6.17
C GLU A 219 5.37 10.61 5.97
N ASN A 220 5.94 11.16 7.03
CA ASN A 220 7.35 11.49 7.11
C ASN A 220 7.96 10.70 8.27
N TYR A 221 9.05 10.02 8.00
CA TYR A 221 9.82 9.28 9.00
C TYR A 221 11.28 9.70 8.95
N LEU A 222 11.83 10.01 10.10
CA LEU A 222 13.24 10.38 10.27
C LEU A 222 13.83 9.48 11.34
N ASN A 223 15.03 8.96 11.06
CA ASN A 223 15.86 8.25 12.02
C ASN A 223 17.27 8.80 11.95
N LEU A 224 17.84 9.14 13.11
CA LEU A 224 19.23 9.49 13.28
C LEU A 224 19.84 8.51 14.27
N ASN A 225 20.96 7.89 13.87
CA ASN A 225 21.72 6.96 14.68
C ASN A 225 23.18 7.41 14.69
N ILE A 226 23.73 7.63 15.89
CA ILE A 226 25.12 8.05 16.08
C ILE A 226 25.70 7.11 17.11
N TYR A 227 26.75 6.38 16.74
CA TYR A 227 27.46 5.54 17.68
C TYR A 227 28.96 5.51 17.41
N SER A 228 29.71 5.33 18.47
CA SER A 228 31.15 5.29 18.43
C SER A 228 31.66 4.05 19.14
N GLU A 229 32.60 3.38 18.53
CA GLU A 229 33.21 2.17 19.06
C GLU A 229 34.74 2.29 19.10
N TYR A 230 35.31 1.76 20.17
CA TYR A 230 36.75 1.64 20.33
C TYR A 230 37.12 0.20 20.66
N SER A 231 38.07 -0.33 19.93
CA SER A 231 38.57 -1.71 20.11
C SER A 231 40.06 -1.70 20.43
N GLN A 232 40.47 -2.47 21.43
CA GLN A 232 41.85 -2.58 21.80
C GLN A 232 42.22 -4.01 22.21
N SER A 233 43.39 -4.47 21.75
CA SER A 233 43.98 -5.73 22.16
C SER A 233 45.19 -5.48 23.05
N PHE A 234 45.28 -6.21 24.16
CA PHE A 234 46.37 -6.13 25.12
C PHE A 234 47.06 -7.50 25.23
N ASN A 235 48.39 -7.50 25.20
CA ASN A 235 49.22 -8.70 25.37
C ASN A 235 48.86 -9.87 24.47
N ASN A 236 48.24 -9.63 23.30
CA ASN A 236 47.75 -10.64 22.38
C ASN A 236 46.78 -11.66 23.01
N ALA A 237 46.23 -11.38 24.18
CA ALA A 237 45.39 -12.28 24.96
C ALA A 237 44.04 -11.67 25.34
N HIS A 238 44.00 -10.35 25.55
CA HIS A 238 42.78 -9.65 25.99
C HIS A 238 42.30 -8.73 24.89
N ASN A 239 41.09 -8.95 24.41
CA ASN A 239 40.45 -8.09 23.44
C ASN A 239 39.25 -7.41 24.10
N ALA A 240 39.21 -6.10 24.08
CA ALA A 240 38.12 -5.31 24.61
C ALA A 240 37.53 -4.41 23.50
N LYS A 241 36.20 -4.33 23.43
CA LYS A 241 35.49 -3.41 22.55
C LYS A 241 34.40 -2.71 23.35
N VAL A 242 34.39 -1.40 23.30
CA VAL A 242 33.37 -0.54 23.91
C VAL A 242 32.62 0.19 22.82
N MET A 243 31.30 0.25 22.90
CA MET A 243 30.46 1.01 22.01
C MET A 243 29.49 1.85 22.83
N LEU A 244 29.32 3.11 22.46
CA LEU A 244 28.33 4.01 23.00
C LEU A 244 27.55 4.67 21.83
N GLY A 245 26.25 4.84 21.99
CA GLY A 245 25.46 5.41 20.91
C GLY A 245 24.17 6.08 21.38
N PHE A 246 23.63 6.83 20.46
CA PHE A 246 22.36 7.54 20.55
C PHE A 246 21.55 7.29 19.29
N GLN A 247 20.27 7.02 19.43
CA GLN A 247 19.32 6.83 18.34
C GLN A 247 18.09 7.68 18.60
N THR A 248 17.53 8.27 17.56
CA THR A 248 16.23 8.95 17.65
C THR A 248 15.42 8.71 16.39
N GLU A 249 14.09 8.67 16.58
CA GLU A 249 13.12 8.54 15.49
C GLU A 249 12.02 9.59 15.66
N ASP A 250 11.52 10.12 14.55
CA ASP A 250 10.36 11.00 14.49
C ASP A 250 9.47 10.54 13.33
N MET A 251 8.26 10.12 13.62
CA MET A 251 7.27 9.73 12.61
C MET A 251 6.07 10.64 12.72
N LYS A 252 5.69 11.27 11.60
CA LYS A 252 4.50 12.08 11.45
C LYS A 252 3.67 11.54 10.28
N GLN A 253 2.39 11.26 10.53
CA GLN A 253 1.43 10.89 9.49
C GLN A 253 0.22 11.81 9.57
N GLU A 254 -0.26 12.25 8.42
CA GLU A 254 -1.47 13.05 8.24
C GLU A 254 -2.34 12.35 7.20
N VAL A 255 -3.62 12.24 7.49
CA VAL A 255 -4.62 11.65 6.60
C VAL A 255 -5.73 12.67 6.42
N SER A 256 -6.18 12.86 5.18
CA SER A 256 -7.37 13.63 4.85
C SER A 256 -8.21 12.86 3.85
N SER A 257 -9.52 12.90 4.01
CA SER A 257 -10.45 12.25 3.09
C SER A 257 -11.66 13.12 2.81
N THR A 258 -12.21 12.96 1.62
CA THR A 258 -13.43 13.65 1.18
C THR A 258 -14.29 12.68 0.40
N LYS A 259 -15.61 12.69 0.64
CA LYS A 259 -16.59 11.93 -0.10
C LYS A 259 -17.77 12.82 -0.47
N LYS A 260 -18.12 12.85 -1.74
CA LYS A 260 -19.26 13.61 -2.26
C LYS A 260 -20.09 12.72 -3.15
N TYR A 261 -21.41 12.82 -3.04
CA TYR A 261 -22.37 11.97 -3.71
C TYR A 261 -22.82 12.57 -5.05
N GLY A 262 -23.38 11.71 -5.94
CA GLY A 262 -23.95 12.12 -7.20
C GLY A 262 -22.92 12.34 -8.30
N VAL A 263 -22.07 11.35 -8.58
CA VAL A 263 -21.17 11.36 -9.75
C VAL A 263 -22.03 11.25 -11.00
N MET A 264 -22.01 12.27 -11.85
CA MET A 264 -22.83 12.34 -13.06
C MET A 264 -22.31 11.47 -14.20
N MET A 265 -20.97 11.41 -14.36
CA MET A 265 -20.32 10.66 -15.42
C MET A 265 -19.06 9.98 -14.87
N GLY A 266 -18.96 8.66 -15.04
CA GLY A 266 -17.82 7.88 -14.55
C GLY A 266 -16.48 8.28 -15.16
N GLY A 267 -16.48 8.89 -16.34
CA GLY A 267 -15.28 9.39 -17.03
C GLY A 267 -14.75 10.73 -16.50
N MET A 268 -15.52 11.47 -15.70
CA MET A 268 -15.13 12.77 -15.13
C MET A 268 -15.29 12.80 -13.60
N PRO A 269 -14.50 12.04 -12.85
CA PRO A 269 -14.66 11.96 -11.41
C PRO A 269 -13.95 13.15 -10.72
N TYR A 270 -14.55 14.32 -10.77
CA TYR A 270 -14.13 15.53 -10.08
C TYR A 270 -15.21 16.03 -9.15
N PHE A 271 -14.84 16.61 -8.01
CA PHE A 271 -15.78 17.12 -7.02
C PHE A 271 -16.67 18.25 -7.55
N ASP A 272 -16.15 19.06 -8.48
CA ASP A 272 -16.86 20.21 -9.06
C ASP A 272 -18.06 19.75 -9.89
N VAL A 273 -17.96 18.63 -10.58
CA VAL A 273 -19.03 18.06 -11.41
C VAL A 273 -19.85 17.00 -10.70
N THR A 274 -19.67 16.84 -9.38
CA THR A 274 -20.44 15.92 -8.53
C THR A 274 -21.62 16.71 -7.92
N THR A 275 -22.84 16.23 -8.11
CA THR A 275 -24.09 17.00 -7.83
C THR A 275 -24.33 17.26 -6.34
N GLY A 276 -23.87 16.38 -5.46
CA GLY A 276 -24.23 16.41 -4.03
C GLY A 276 -25.60 15.79 -3.74
N LEU A 277 -26.16 15.01 -4.68
CA LEU A 277 -27.45 14.35 -4.53
C LEU A 277 -27.28 12.84 -4.33
N ASP A 278 -28.20 12.22 -3.61
CA ASP A 278 -28.30 10.76 -3.53
C ASP A 278 -29.01 10.18 -4.79
N GLY A 279 -29.21 8.86 -4.81
CA GLY A 279 -29.90 8.18 -5.92
C GLY A 279 -31.37 8.55 -6.08
N GLN A 280 -31.98 9.19 -5.08
CA GLN A 280 -33.35 9.67 -5.08
C GLN A 280 -33.45 11.18 -5.41
N GLY A 281 -32.32 11.84 -5.66
CA GLY A 281 -32.28 13.26 -5.95
C GLY A 281 -32.31 14.17 -4.72
N ASN A 282 -32.17 13.63 -3.50
CA ASN A 282 -32.14 14.43 -2.28
C ASN A 282 -30.71 14.93 -2.01
N PRO A 283 -30.56 16.17 -1.51
CA PRO A 283 -29.26 16.69 -1.12
C PRO A 283 -28.58 15.81 -0.06
N LYS A 284 -27.34 15.43 -0.30
CA LYS A 284 -26.52 14.66 0.62
C LYS A 284 -25.22 15.41 0.92
N ALA A 285 -24.98 15.65 2.19
CA ALA A 285 -23.83 16.43 2.64
C ALA A 285 -22.50 15.76 2.21
N THR A 286 -21.53 16.59 1.87
CA THR A 286 -20.15 16.14 1.65
C THR A 286 -19.57 15.68 2.96
N GLU A 287 -19.03 14.49 2.99
CA GLU A 287 -18.30 13.94 4.13
C GLU A 287 -16.83 14.33 4.01
N ALA A 288 -16.28 14.94 5.05
CA ALA A 288 -14.86 15.24 5.14
C ALA A 288 -14.31 14.64 6.44
N GLY A 289 -13.14 14.04 6.35
CA GLY A 289 -12.48 13.43 7.48
C GLY A 289 -10.98 13.66 7.44
N GLY A 290 -10.36 13.48 8.59
CA GLY A 290 -8.92 13.55 8.68
C GLY A 290 -8.44 13.19 10.08
N ASN A 291 -7.22 12.73 10.14
CA ASN A 291 -6.54 12.50 11.40
C ASN A 291 -5.05 12.71 11.22
N GLY A 292 -4.35 12.83 12.34
CA GLY A 292 -2.89 12.88 12.36
C GLY A 292 -2.36 12.11 13.54
N LYS A 293 -1.21 11.49 13.35
CA LYS A 293 -0.46 10.86 14.43
C LYS A 293 1.01 11.26 14.33
N ARG A 294 1.61 11.46 15.48
CA ARG A 294 3.04 11.70 15.59
C ARG A 294 3.58 10.99 16.81
N TRP A 295 4.73 10.40 16.65
CA TRP A 295 5.47 9.85 17.77
C TRP A 295 6.97 10.06 17.56
N LYS A 296 7.69 10.10 18.68
CA LYS A 296 9.15 10.19 18.72
C LYS A 296 9.68 9.16 19.70
N THR A 297 10.82 8.58 19.35
CA THR A 297 11.64 7.79 20.27
C THR A 297 13.03 8.40 20.37
N ALA A 298 13.68 8.17 21.49
CA ALA A 298 15.09 8.45 21.66
C ALA A 298 15.68 7.39 22.60
N GLY A 299 16.88 6.95 22.31
CA GLY A 299 17.55 5.93 23.11
C GLY A 299 19.05 6.15 23.16
N PHE A 300 19.61 5.94 24.35
CA PHE A 300 21.04 5.82 24.57
C PHE A 300 21.37 4.35 24.74
N PHE A 301 22.45 3.89 24.14
CA PHE A 301 22.85 2.52 24.25
C PHE A 301 24.36 2.39 24.40
N GLY A 302 24.79 1.31 25.05
CA GLY A 302 26.18 0.96 25.21
C GLY A 302 26.36 -0.56 25.20
N ARG A 303 27.53 -0.96 24.73
CA ARG A 303 27.95 -2.36 24.68
C ARG A 303 29.40 -2.45 25.11
N LEU A 304 29.66 -3.44 25.94
CA LEU A 304 31.04 -3.86 26.30
C LEU A 304 31.20 -5.34 25.89
N ASN A 305 32.16 -5.59 25.01
CA ASN A 305 32.59 -6.94 24.69
C ASN A 305 34.00 -7.15 25.25
N TYR A 306 34.22 -8.31 25.83
CA TYR A 306 35.54 -8.73 26.29
C TYR A 306 35.80 -10.18 25.90
N ASP A 307 36.98 -10.42 25.40
CA ASP A 307 37.47 -11.74 24.99
C ASP A 307 38.82 -12.00 25.62
N TYR A 308 39.01 -13.18 26.18
CA TYR A 308 40.27 -13.68 26.65
C TYR A 308 40.71 -14.91 25.88
N LEU A 309 41.75 -14.77 25.07
CA LEU A 309 42.36 -15.84 24.26
C LEU A 309 41.39 -16.53 23.29
N GLY A 310 40.24 -15.93 22.92
CA GLY A 310 39.19 -16.57 22.14
C GLY A 310 38.45 -17.71 22.87
N ARG A 311 38.66 -17.86 24.17
CA ARG A 311 38.09 -18.96 24.99
C ARG A 311 37.02 -18.50 25.96
N TYR A 312 37.17 -17.30 26.52
CA TYR A 312 36.17 -16.73 27.44
C TYR A 312 35.68 -15.42 26.87
N LEU A 313 34.41 -15.39 26.58
CA LEU A 313 33.73 -14.24 25.99
C LEU A 313 32.71 -13.71 26.99
N ALA A 314 32.65 -12.39 27.14
CA ALA A 314 31.64 -11.71 27.93
C ALA A 314 31.08 -10.52 27.11
N GLU A 315 29.77 -10.34 27.13
CA GLU A 315 29.10 -9.20 26.52
C GLU A 315 28.07 -8.61 27.50
N ILE A 316 28.11 -7.29 27.62
CA ILE A 316 27.12 -6.54 28.41
C ILE A 316 26.55 -5.49 27.49
N ASN A 317 25.20 -5.46 27.38
CA ASN A 317 24.48 -4.43 26.66
C ASN A 317 23.58 -3.66 27.63
N MET A 318 23.49 -2.36 27.42
CA MET A 318 22.59 -1.48 28.17
C MET A 318 21.89 -0.54 27.20
N ARG A 319 20.57 -0.39 27.36
CA ARG A 319 19.79 0.63 26.63
C ARG A 319 18.91 1.42 27.59
N TYR A 320 18.79 2.69 27.32
CA TYR A 320 17.89 3.60 28.01
C TYR A 320 17.02 4.27 26.95
N ASP A 321 15.82 3.75 26.76
CA ASP A 321 14.91 4.12 25.68
C ASP A 321 13.72 4.91 26.18
N GLY A 322 13.38 5.98 25.45
CA GLY A 322 12.24 6.84 25.72
C GLY A 322 11.29 6.90 24.54
N SER A 323 9.98 6.93 24.83
CA SER A 323 8.95 7.09 23.81
C SER A 323 7.91 8.13 24.19
N SER A 324 7.58 8.98 23.21
CA SER A 324 6.53 10.01 23.37
C SER A 324 5.11 9.44 23.52
N ARG A 325 4.93 8.14 23.24
CA ARG A 325 3.64 7.43 23.37
C ARG A 325 3.23 7.19 24.83
N PHE A 326 4.19 7.26 25.74
CA PHE A 326 3.94 7.10 27.17
C PHE A 326 3.78 8.44 27.90
N ARG A 327 3.14 8.42 29.06
CA ARG A 327 3.00 9.58 29.94
C ARG A 327 4.37 10.07 30.39
N ARG A 328 4.51 11.38 30.68
CA ARG A 328 5.80 12.01 31.01
C ARG A 328 6.63 11.27 32.05
N GLY A 329 6.00 10.76 33.13
CA GLY A 329 6.69 10.03 34.19
C GLY A 329 7.12 8.60 33.88
N SER A 330 6.67 8.03 32.73
CA SER A 330 6.92 6.61 32.36
C SER A 330 7.47 6.48 30.94
N ARG A 331 8.11 7.54 30.44
CA ARG A 331 8.60 7.54 29.06
C ARG A 331 9.88 6.77 28.86
N TRP A 332 10.69 6.66 29.89
CA TRP A 332 12.04 6.14 29.83
C TRP A 332 12.16 4.82 30.58
N GLN A 333 12.79 3.84 29.94
CA GLN A 333 12.99 2.50 30.47
C GLN A 333 14.41 2.01 30.21
N TRP A 334 14.99 1.35 31.21
CA TRP A 334 16.24 0.63 31.09
C TRP A 334 16.02 -0.80 30.60
N SER A 335 16.89 -1.28 29.72
CA SER A 335 16.86 -2.63 29.18
C SER A 335 18.30 -3.19 29.16
N PRO A 336 18.76 -3.76 30.28
CA PRO A 336 20.06 -4.45 30.33
C PRO A 336 19.95 -5.85 29.71
N SER A 337 21.05 -6.34 29.11
CA SER A 337 21.24 -7.74 28.71
C SER A 337 22.71 -8.13 28.82
N PHE A 338 22.94 -9.38 29.15
CA PHE A 338 24.28 -9.96 29.34
C PHE A 338 24.31 -11.43 29.00
#